data_2c7781c32ecf5fedf606ef5608bba03d
#
_entry.id   2c7781c32ecf5fedf606ef5608bba03d
#
_cell.length_a   1.000
_cell.length_b   1.000
_cell.length_c   1.000
_cell.angle_alpha   90.00
_cell.angle_beta   90.00
_cell.angle_gamma   90.00
#
_symmetry.space_group_name_H-M   'P 1'
#
loop_
_entity.id
_entity.type
_entity.pdbx_description
1 polymer ?
#
loop_
_entity_poly.entity_id
_entity_poly.type
_entity_poly.pdbx_seq_one_letter_code
_entity_poly.pdbx_strand_id
1 'polypeptide(L)'
;MSMRGFARAGHLPTLIAALLYFDVSFMTWVLLGPLAPFLRDELGLSPTQQGLLTAIPLLGGSLFRPVLGMLADRIGGRRTALIGMVLTLATLFLGWQYARSAASFYVLGFFLGLAGASFAVALPLASRWYPAEYQGLAMGIAGAGNSGTLMATLFAPRLAERFGWAATFGIAMLPVAVVFVLFAWLARDSPKRTAP
;
A
#
# COMPACT_ATOMS: atom_id res chain seq x y z
N MET A 1 25.30 8.78 -16.52
CA MET A 1 24.87 7.72 -15.56
C MET A 1 24.43 6.50 -16.36
N SER A 2 25.08 5.34 -16.22
CA SER A 2 24.78 4.14 -17.01
C SER A 2 23.74 3.29 -16.27
N MET A 3 22.66 2.87 -16.94
CA MET A 3 21.65 1.95 -16.39
C MET A 3 22.26 0.60 -15.95
N ARG A 4 23.31 0.13 -16.64
CA ARG A 4 24.05 -1.08 -16.24
C ARG A 4 24.81 -0.88 -14.93
N GLY A 5 25.36 0.32 -14.70
CA GLY A 5 26.00 0.69 -13.43
C GLY A 5 25.02 0.71 -12.28
N PHE A 6 23.86 1.32 -12.47
CA PHE A 6 22.78 1.33 -11.48
C PHE A 6 22.32 -0.08 -11.07
N ALA A 7 22.04 -0.94 -12.03
CA ALA A 7 21.57 -2.30 -11.74
C ALA A 7 22.57 -3.15 -10.93
N ARG A 8 23.88 -2.86 -11.08
CA ARG A 8 24.96 -3.55 -10.34
C ARG A 8 25.30 -2.91 -9.00
N ALA A 9 24.92 -1.64 -8.81
CA ALA A 9 25.28 -0.86 -7.62
C ALA A 9 24.45 -1.22 -6.38
N GLY A 10 23.30 -1.88 -6.55
CA GLY A 10 22.39 -2.23 -5.47
C GLY A 10 21.70 -3.58 -5.67
N HIS A 11 20.63 -3.82 -4.90
CA HIS A 11 19.86 -5.07 -4.98
C HIS A 11 18.57 -4.85 -5.75
N LEU A 12 18.62 -5.04 -7.06
CA LEU A 12 17.48 -4.83 -7.98
C LEU A 12 16.21 -5.61 -7.59
N PRO A 13 16.29 -6.90 -7.13
CA PRO A 13 15.09 -7.61 -6.69
C PRO A 13 14.36 -6.92 -5.53
N THR A 14 15.08 -6.35 -4.56
CA THR A 14 14.45 -5.58 -3.47
C THR A 14 13.84 -4.28 -3.98
N LEU A 15 14.45 -3.60 -4.95
CA LEU A 15 13.88 -2.40 -5.55
C LEU A 15 12.55 -2.69 -6.25
N ILE A 16 12.50 -3.76 -7.06
CA ILE A 16 11.27 -4.20 -7.73
C ILE A 16 10.21 -4.61 -6.69
N ALA A 17 10.59 -5.36 -5.67
CA ALA A 17 9.68 -5.75 -4.59
C ALA A 17 9.13 -4.53 -3.85
N ALA A 18 9.94 -3.52 -3.58
CA ALA A 18 9.51 -2.28 -2.92
C ALA A 18 8.54 -1.47 -3.80
N LEU A 19 8.79 -1.39 -5.12
CA LEU A 19 7.88 -0.79 -6.09
C LEU A 19 6.51 -1.49 -6.07
N LEU A 20 6.50 -2.82 -6.22
CA LEU A 20 5.26 -3.61 -6.23
C LEU A 20 4.49 -3.52 -4.90
N TYR A 21 5.22 -3.58 -3.78
CA TYR A 21 4.63 -3.39 -2.46
C TYR A 21 3.95 -2.03 -2.33
N PHE A 22 4.61 -0.98 -2.75
CA PHE A 22 4.08 0.37 -2.71
C PHE A 22 2.86 0.52 -3.63
N ASP A 23 2.92 -0.06 -4.84
CA ASP A 23 1.86 -0.01 -5.84
C ASP A 23 0.56 -0.65 -5.33
N VAL A 24 0.60 -1.90 -4.87
CA VAL A 24 -0.61 -2.56 -4.35
C VAL A 24 -1.10 -1.95 -3.04
N SER A 25 -0.20 -1.41 -2.23
CA SER A 25 -0.57 -0.71 -1.00
C SER A 25 -1.34 0.57 -1.30
N PHE A 26 -0.88 1.38 -2.25
CA PHE A 26 -1.57 2.61 -2.65
C PHE A 26 -2.88 2.32 -3.37
N MET A 27 -2.95 1.25 -4.17
CA MET A 27 -4.20 0.76 -4.75
C MET A 27 -5.25 0.48 -3.66
N THR A 28 -4.88 -0.23 -2.59
CA THR A 28 -5.81 -0.57 -1.51
C THR A 28 -6.12 0.62 -0.60
N TRP A 29 -5.16 1.49 -0.36
CA TRP A 29 -5.34 2.68 0.47
C TRP A 29 -6.44 3.60 -0.04
N VAL A 30 -6.48 3.84 -1.35
CA VAL A 30 -7.47 4.75 -1.95
C VAL A 30 -8.77 4.04 -2.39
N LEU A 31 -8.91 2.75 -2.14
CA LEU A 31 -10.00 1.91 -2.66
C LEU A 31 -11.40 2.45 -2.31
N LEU A 32 -11.57 3.01 -1.11
CA LEU A 32 -12.85 3.56 -0.67
C LEU A 32 -13.29 4.78 -1.47
N GLY A 33 -12.36 5.57 -2.02
CA GLY A 33 -12.68 6.74 -2.84
C GLY A 33 -13.52 6.37 -4.07
N PRO A 34 -13.01 5.56 -5.01
CA PRO A 34 -13.76 5.09 -6.17
C PRO A 34 -15.02 4.27 -5.84
N LEU A 35 -15.09 3.63 -4.68
CA LEU A 35 -16.26 2.88 -4.22
C LEU A 35 -17.29 3.75 -3.48
N ALA A 36 -16.94 4.98 -3.09
CA ALA A 36 -17.81 5.84 -2.29
C ALA A 36 -19.19 6.11 -2.92
N PRO A 37 -19.36 6.29 -4.25
CA PRO A 37 -20.68 6.43 -4.86
C PRO A 37 -21.57 5.21 -4.64
N PHE A 38 -21.03 4.00 -4.84
CA PHE A 38 -21.76 2.74 -4.66
C PHE A 38 -22.18 2.53 -3.21
N LEU A 39 -21.30 2.83 -2.27
CA LEU A 39 -21.59 2.75 -0.83
C LEU A 39 -22.61 3.80 -0.39
N ARG A 40 -22.57 4.99 -0.99
CA ARG A 40 -23.55 6.04 -0.74
C ARG A 40 -24.95 5.59 -1.13
N ASP A 41 -25.10 5.04 -2.33
CA ASP A 41 -26.41 4.65 -2.88
C ASP A 41 -26.99 3.46 -2.10
N GLU A 42 -26.16 2.48 -1.72
CA GLU A 42 -26.59 1.29 -0.99
C GLU A 42 -26.90 1.57 0.50
N LEU A 43 -26.09 2.41 1.14
CA LEU A 43 -26.22 2.69 2.58
C LEU A 43 -26.99 3.98 2.89
N GLY A 44 -27.45 4.71 1.86
CA GLY A 44 -28.16 5.97 2.03
C GLY A 44 -27.32 7.07 2.70
N LEU A 45 -26.01 7.15 2.37
CA LEU A 45 -25.10 8.08 3.04
C LEU A 45 -25.34 9.53 2.63
N SER A 46 -25.27 10.43 3.60
CA SER A 46 -25.23 11.87 3.33
C SER A 46 -23.91 12.26 2.62
N PRO A 47 -23.86 13.43 1.94
CA PRO A 47 -22.62 13.92 1.32
C PRO A 47 -21.44 14.02 2.30
N THR A 48 -21.71 14.41 3.54
CA THR A 48 -20.69 14.48 4.60
C THR A 48 -20.13 13.09 4.94
N GLN A 49 -21.01 12.10 5.09
CA GLN A 49 -20.62 10.72 5.38
C GLN A 49 -19.82 10.12 4.22
N GLN A 50 -20.20 10.40 2.97
CA GLN A 50 -19.42 9.99 1.79
C GLN A 50 -18.02 10.65 1.78
N GLY A 51 -17.93 11.93 2.12
CA GLY A 51 -16.65 12.63 2.26
C GLY A 51 -15.74 11.99 3.32
N LEU A 52 -16.30 11.54 4.44
CA LEU A 52 -15.57 10.84 5.51
C LEU A 52 -15.00 9.50 5.03
N LEU A 53 -15.69 8.76 4.14
CA LEU A 53 -15.16 7.52 3.57
C LEU A 53 -13.81 7.72 2.86
N THR A 54 -13.60 8.88 2.26
CA THR A 54 -12.35 9.20 1.56
C THR A 54 -11.32 9.85 2.48
N ALA A 55 -11.75 10.61 3.47
CA ALA A 55 -10.87 11.34 4.38
C ALA A 55 -10.24 10.45 5.46
N ILE A 56 -10.99 9.50 6.01
CA ILE A 56 -10.53 8.64 7.12
C ILE A 56 -9.32 7.78 6.74
N PRO A 57 -9.23 7.15 5.55
CA PRO A 57 -8.01 6.46 5.12
C PRO A 57 -6.79 7.37 5.07
N LEU A 58 -6.95 8.64 4.69
CA LEU A 58 -5.85 9.61 4.67
C LEU A 58 -5.34 9.92 6.07
N LEU A 59 -6.26 10.10 7.03
CA LEU A 59 -5.90 10.27 8.44
C LEU A 59 -5.18 9.05 8.99
N GLY A 60 -5.71 7.85 8.73
CA GLY A 60 -5.05 6.59 9.10
C GLY A 60 -3.63 6.50 8.52
N GLY A 61 -3.47 6.80 7.23
CA GLY A 61 -2.16 6.82 6.57
C GLY A 61 -1.18 7.78 7.23
N SER A 62 -1.62 8.96 7.60
CA SER A 62 -0.79 9.96 8.27
C SER A 62 -0.33 9.50 9.66
N LEU A 63 -1.22 8.88 10.43
CA LEU A 63 -0.93 8.38 11.78
C LEU A 63 -0.05 7.13 11.77
N PHE A 64 -0.25 6.22 10.82
CA PHE A 64 0.56 4.99 10.74
C PHE A 64 1.95 5.19 10.13
N ARG A 65 2.23 6.27 9.40
CA ARG A 65 3.55 6.53 8.81
C ARG A 65 4.68 6.54 9.85
N PRO A 66 4.63 7.34 10.94
CA PRO A 66 5.69 7.30 11.95
C PRO A 66 5.77 5.94 12.63
N VAL A 67 4.64 5.26 12.85
CA VAL A 67 4.62 3.93 13.47
C VAL A 67 5.35 2.91 12.61
N LEU A 68 5.00 2.81 11.32
CA LEU A 68 5.66 1.88 10.39
C LEU A 68 7.12 2.27 10.13
N GLY A 69 7.44 3.57 10.08
CA GLY A 69 8.82 4.04 9.95
C GLY A 69 9.68 3.59 11.13
N MET A 70 9.24 3.85 12.37
CA MET A 70 9.94 3.39 13.57
C MET A 70 10.03 1.87 13.66
N LEU A 71 8.99 1.17 13.26
CA LEU A 71 9.00 -0.30 13.22
C LEU A 71 10.03 -0.83 12.21
N ALA A 72 10.09 -0.21 11.02
CA ALA A 72 11.08 -0.57 10.01
C ALA A 72 12.54 -0.34 10.48
N ASP A 73 12.77 0.68 11.28
CA ASP A 73 14.09 0.93 11.86
C ASP A 73 14.46 -0.09 12.95
N ARG A 74 13.46 -0.61 13.70
CA ARG A 74 13.68 -1.58 14.77
C ARG A 74 13.82 -3.01 14.30
N ILE A 75 12.90 -3.49 13.47
CA ILE A 75 12.82 -4.91 13.06
C ILE A 75 13.19 -5.17 11.60
N GLY A 76 13.53 -4.09 10.85
CA GLY A 76 13.85 -4.13 9.42
C GLY A 76 12.65 -3.84 8.52
N GLY A 77 12.94 -3.25 7.37
CA GLY A 77 11.93 -2.85 6.39
C GLY A 77 11.17 -4.04 5.79
N ARG A 78 11.87 -5.15 5.54
CA ARG A 78 11.26 -6.37 5.00
C ARG A 78 10.17 -6.93 5.93
N ARG A 79 10.48 -7.11 7.20
CA ARG A 79 9.51 -7.64 8.18
C ARG A 79 8.33 -6.70 8.36
N THR A 80 8.60 -5.41 8.45
CA THR A 80 7.56 -4.38 8.61
C THR A 80 6.61 -4.36 7.42
N ALA A 81 7.11 -4.44 6.18
CA ALA A 81 6.29 -4.52 4.99
C ALA A 81 5.40 -5.77 4.96
N LEU A 82 5.94 -6.94 5.31
CA LEU A 82 5.16 -8.18 5.37
C LEU A 82 4.04 -8.09 6.41
N ILE A 83 4.32 -7.57 7.60
CA ILE A 83 3.29 -7.33 8.63
C ILE A 83 2.23 -6.36 8.10
N GLY A 84 2.63 -5.25 7.47
CA GLY A 84 1.72 -4.28 6.88
C GLY A 84 0.79 -4.90 5.83
N MET A 85 1.32 -5.74 4.94
CA MET A 85 0.52 -6.45 3.93
C MET A 85 -0.45 -7.47 4.54
N VAL A 86 -0.04 -8.21 5.59
CA VAL A 86 -0.94 -9.13 6.30
C VAL A 86 -2.11 -8.36 6.93
N LEU A 87 -1.82 -7.24 7.60
CA LEU A 87 -2.86 -6.41 8.19
C LEU A 87 -3.79 -5.78 7.12
N THR A 88 -3.23 -5.39 5.98
CA THR A 88 -4.02 -4.91 4.84
C THR A 88 -4.93 -6.00 4.28
N LEU A 89 -4.42 -7.22 4.09
CA LEU A 89 -5.22 -8.38 3.66
C LEU A 89 -6.34 -8.69 4.66
N ALA A 90 -6.05 -8.66 5.96
CA ALA A 90 -7.06 -8.84 7.00
C ALA A 90 -8.14 -7.75 6.93
N THR A 91 -7.75 -6.49 6.73
CA THR A 91 -8.68 -5.37 6.59
C THR A 91 -9.56 -5.53 5.36
N LEU A 92 -9.00 -5.90 4.21
CA LEU A 92 -9.77 -6.17 2.98
C LEU A 92 -10.73 -7.34 3.17
N PHE A 93 -10.30 -8.42 3.81
CA PHE A 93 -11.14 -9.57 4.12
C PHE A 93 -12.33 -9.18 5.02
N LEU A 94 -12.08 -8.41 6.08
CA LEU A 94 -13.14 -7.92 6.97
C LEU A 94 -14.10 -6.98 6.22
N GLY A 95 -13.60 -6.16 5.30
CA GLY A 95 -14.41 -5.32 4.42
C GLY A 95 -15.33 -6.14 3.54
N TRP A 96 -14.79 -7.18 2.93
CA TRP A 96 -15.54 -8.10 2.08
C TRP A 96 -16.66 -8.84 2.81
N GLN A 97 -16.34 -9.42 3.98
CA GLN A 97 -17.26 -10.32 4.68
C GLN A 97 -18.22 -9.60 5.63
N TYR A 98 -17.78 -8.56 6.31
CA TYR A 98 -18.48 -8.04 7.48
C TYR A 98 -18.92 -6.58 7.39
N ALA A 99 -18.37 -5.78 6.46
CA ALA A 99 -18.78 -4.38 6.35
C ALA A 99 -20.22 -4.26 5.85
N ARG A 100 -21.09 -3.60 6.62
CA ARG A 100 -22.50 -3.42 6.30
C ARG A 100 -23.07 -2.06 6.77
N SER A 101 -22.23 -1.19 7.31
CA SER A 101 -22.65 0.12 7.82
C SER A 101 -21.57 1.18 7.61
N ALA A 102 -21.95 2.46 7.60
CA ALA A 102 -21.00 3.57 7.53
C ALA A 102 -19.89 3.47 8.58
N ALA A 103 -20.24 3.13 9.82
CA ALA A 103 -19.28 2.99 10.91
C ALA A 103 -18.24 1.89 10.63
N SER A 104 -18.67 0.74 10.10
CA SER A 104 -17.72 -0.33 9.73
C SER A 104 -16.75 0.12 8.64
N PHE A 105 -17.22 0.88 7.64
CA PHE A 105 -16.35 1.42 6.59
C PHE A 105 -15.38 2.49 7.10
N TYR A 106 -15.77 3.28 8.09
CA TYR A 106 -14.84 4.25 8.71
C TYR A 106 -13.73 3.54 9.46
N VAL A 107 -14.06 2.51 10.24
CA VAL A 107 -13.05 1.67 10.93
C VAL A 107 -12.12 1.00 9.90
N LEU A 108 -12.67 0.37 8.88
CA LEU A 108 -11.89 -0.26 7.81
C LEU A 108 -11.03 0.76 7.06
N GLY A 109 -11.59 1.92 6.73
CA GLY A 109 -10.86 3.00 6.07
C GLY A 109 -9.66 3.46 6.90
N PHE A 110 -9.83 3.61 8.22
CA PHE A 110 -8.72 3.93 9.10
C PHE A 110 -7.60 2.88 9.03
N PHE A 111 -7.94 1.59 9.09
CA PHE A 111 -6.94 0.52 8.98
C PHE A 111 -6.37 0.35 7.56
N LEU A 112 -7.11 0.66 6.50
CA LEU A 112 -6.54 0.78 5.15
C LEU A 112 -5.45 1.87 5.07
N GLY A 113 -5.47 2.82 5.99
CA GLY A 113 -4.39 3.78 6.17
C GLY A 113 -3.02 3.14 6.42
N LEU A 114 -2.95 1.90 6.98
CA LEU A 114 -1.70 1.14 7.06
C LEU A 114 -1.06 0.94 5.68
N ALA A 115 -1.87 0.64 4.68
CA ALA A 115 -1.40 0.53 3.30
C ALA A 115 -0.86 1.89 2.78
N GLY A 116 -1.55 3.00 3.11
CA GLY A 116 -1.07 4.35 2.79
C GLY A 116 0.23 4.75 3.50
N ALA A 117 0.54 4.13 4.62
CA ALA A 117 1.80 4.32 5.34
C ALA A 117 2.98 3.52 4.76
N SER A 118 2.75 2.63 3.79
CA SER A 118 3.79 1.81 3.11
C SER A 118 4.95 2.63 2.53
N PHE A 119 4.68 3.87 2.15
CA PHE A 119 5.68 4.85 1.70
C PHE A 119 6.86 4.96 2.67
N ALA A 120 6.60 5.01 3.98
CA ALA A 120 7.63 5.13 5.02
C ALA A 120 8.55 3.90 5.10
N VAL A 121 8.15 2.78 4.54
CA VAL A 121 8.92 1.53 4.52
C VAL A 121 9.53 1.26 3.15
N ALA A 122 8.78 1.41 2.08
CA ALA A 122 9.18 1.05 0.72
C ALA A 122 10.38 1.86 0.22
N LEU A 123 10.35 3.20 0.40
CA LEU A 123 11.41 4.06 -0.11
C LEU A 123 12.74 3.86 0.61
N PRO A 124 12.81 3.83 1.95
CA PRO A 124 14.05 3.52 2.65
C PRO A 124 14.55 2.10 2.35
N LEU A 125 13.65 1.10 2.27
CA LEU A 125 14.02 -0.28 1.94
C LEU A 125 14.72 -0.36 0.57
N ALA A 126 14.20 0.36 -0.43
CA ALA A 126 14.78 0.40 -1.77
C ALA A 126 16.11 1.17 -1.79
N SER A 127 16.14 2.39 -1.23
CA SER A 127 17.26 3.31 -1.36
C SER A 127 18.51 2.88 -0.57
N ARG A 128 18.34 2.23 0.58
CA ARG A 128 19.45 1.80 1.45
C ARG A 128 20.39 0.77 0.80
N TRP A 129 19.99 0.13 -0.29
CA TRP A 129 20.83 -0.78 -1.07
C TRP A 129 21.79 -0.06 -2.01
N TYR A 130 21.53 1.22 -2.30
CA TYR A 130 22.26 1.97 -3.32
C TYR A 130 23.19 3.00 -2.68
N PRO A 131 24.37 3.26 -3.30
CA PRO A 131 25.23 4.36 -2.90
C PRO A 131 24.52 5.70 -3.13
N ALA A 132 25.00 6.76 -2.45
CA ALA A 132 24.33 8.07 -2.39
C ALA A 132 23.97 8.64 -3.77
N GLU A 133 24.83 8.45 -4.76
CA GLU A 133 24.65 8.91 -6.15
C GLU A 133 23.45 8.27 -6.87
N TYR A 134 23.01 7.08 -6.44
CA TYR A 134 21.89 6.34 -7.03
C TYR A 134 20.63 6.30 -6.16
N GLN A 135 20.68 6.78 -4.92
CA GLN A 135 19.54 6.72 -4.00
C GLN A 135 18.32 7.48 -4.53
N GLY A 136 18.53 8.65 -5.14
CA GLY A 136 17.44 9.42 -5.74
C GLY A 136 16.73 8.65 -6.85
N LEU A 137 17.48 7.96 -7.72
CA LEU A 137 16.90 7.13 -8.78
C LEU A 137 16.16 5.92 -8.21
N ALA A 138 16.73 5.25 -7.20
CA ALA A 138 16.09 4.12 -6.53
C ALA A 138 14.77 4.54 -5.86
N MET A 139 14.76 5.69 -5.17
CA MET A 139 13.53 6.24 -4.58
C MET A 139 12.51 6.66 -5.64
N GLY A 140 12.95 7.22 -6.77
CA GLY A 140 12.08 7.57 -7.89
C GLY A 140 11.41 6.34 -8.51
N ILE A 141 12.17 5.25 -8.71
CA ILE A 141 11.63 3.99 -9.22
C ILE A 141 10.64 3.39 -8.21
N ALA A 142 11.02 3.26 -6.94
CA ALA A 142 10.12 2.74 -5.91
C ALA A 142 8.87 3.63 -5.75
N GLY A 143 9.04 4.96 -5.84
CA GLY A 143 7.96 5.95 -5.77
C GLY A 143 6.97 5.89 -6.94
N ALA A 144 7.36 5.31 -8.08
CA ALA A 144 6.45 5.06 -9.20
C ALA A 144 5.30 4.10 -8.81
N GLY A 145 5.43 3.34 -7.71
CA GLY A 145 4.34 2.55 -7.11
C GLY A 145 3.12 3.38 -6.68
N ASN A 146 3.21 4.71 -6.69
CA ASN A 146 2.02 5.56 -6.59
C ASN A 146 1.00 5.33 -7.75
N SER A 147 1.41 4.68 -8.84
CA SER A 147 0.52 4.24 -9.93
C SER A 147 -0.61 3.32 -9.48
N GLY A 148 -0.48 2.66 -8.32
CA GLY A 148 -1.55 1.88 -7.70
C GLY A 148 -2.84 2.68 -7.48
N THR A 149 -2.73 3.98 -7.23
CA THR A 149 -3.91 4.86 -7.13
C THR A 149 -4.70 4.90 -8.45
N LEU A 150 -4.00 4.92 -9.58
CA LEU A 150 -4.62 4.84 -10.91
C LEU A 150 -5.32 3.49 -11.11
N MET A 151 -4.70 2.40 -10.68
CA MET A 151 -5.32 1.06 -10.74
C MET A 151 -6.64 1.02 -9.97
N ALA A 152 -6.67 1.52 -8.73
CA ALA A 152 -7.91 1.60 -7.96
C ALA A 152 -8.97 2.44 -8.68
N THR A 153 -8.60 3.64 -9.15
CA THR A 153 -9.53 4.57 -9.79
C THR A 153 -10.13 4.01 -11.09
N LEU A 154 -9.35 3.27 -11.87
CA LEU A 154 -9.81 2.71 -13.14
C LEU A 154 -10.60 1.40 -12.96
N PHE A 155 -10.15 0.52 -12.07
CA PHE A 155 -10.71 -0.83 -11.98
C PHE A 155 -11.77 -0.99 -10.90
N ALA A 156 -11.66 -0.29 -9.74
CA ALA A 156 -12.62 -0.50 -8.67
C ALA A 156 -14.07 -0.18 -9.04
N PRO A 157 -14.39 0.93 -9.76
CA PRO A 157 -15.75 1.19 -10.18
C PRO A 157 -16.29 0.10 -11.12
N ARG A 158 -15.47 -0.32 -12.11
CA ARG A 158 -15.86 -1.38 -13.06
C ARG A 158 -16.11 -2.74 -12.38
N LEU A 159 -15.31 -3.05 -11.39
CA LEU A 159 -15.49 -4.26 -10.58
C LEU A 159 -16.75 -4.16 -9.72
N ALA A 160 -17.02 -2.98 -9.15
CA ALA A 160 -18.21 -2.73 -8.34
C ALA A 160 -19.48 -2.81 -9.18
N GLU A 161 -19.49 -2.25 -10.39
CA GLU A 161 -20.61 -2.36 -11.35
C GLU A 161 -20.91 -3.81 -11.74
N ARG A 162 -19.87 -4.63 -11.92
CA ARG A 162 -20.03 -5.99 -12.45
C ARG A 162 -20.25 -7.04 -11.35
N PHE A 163 -19.60 -6.90 -10.21
CA PHE A 163 -19.57 -7.91 -9.15
C PHE A 163 -20.06 -7.40 -7.79
N GLY A 164 -20.41 -6.11 -7.72
CA GLY A 164 -20.72 -5.44 -6.47
C GLY A 164 -19.49 -4.94 -5.71
N TRP A 165 -19.70 -3.92 -4.88
CA TRP A 165 -18.61 -3.30 -4.11
C TRP A 165 -17.96 -4.28 -3.12
N ALA A 166 -18.73 -5.16 -2.48
CA ALA A 166 -18.19 -6.14 -1.54
C ALA A 166 -17.18 -7.09 -2.21
N ALA A 167 -17.52 -7.64 -3.39
CA ALA A 167 -16.62 -8.49 -4.15
C ALA A 167 -15.34 -7.74 -4.57
N THR A 168 -15.41 -6.42 -4.77
CA THR A 168 -14.24 -5.61 -5.12
C THR A 168 -13.18 -5.64 -4.01
N PHE A 169 -13.57 -5.66 -2.72
CA PHE A 169 -12.62 -5.86 -1.62
C PHE A 169 -11.96 -7.24 -1.69
N GLY A 170 -12.73 -8.29 -1.96
CA GLY A 170 -12.20 -9.65 -2.13
C GLY A 170 -11.24 -9.76 -3.32
N ILE A 171 -11.59 -9.16 -4.46
CA ILE A 171 -10.74 -9.14 -5.66
C ILE A 171 -9.46 -8.36 -5.41
N ALA A 172 -9.53 -7.24 -4.69
CA ALA A 172 -8.35 -6.45 -4.34
C ALA A 172 -7.34 -7.21 -3.47
N MET A 173 -7.75 -8.25 -2.77
CA MET A 173 -6.82 -9.11 -2.01
C MET A 173 -5.87 -9.88 -2.94
N LEU A 174 -6.28 -10.23 -4.16
CA LEU A 174 -5.47 -11.05 -5.06
C LEU A 174 -4.13 -10.41 -5.42
N PRO A 175 -4.06 -9.17 -5.95
CA PRO A 175 -2.78 -8.53 -6.23
C PRO A 175 -1.94 -8.32 -4.97
N VAL A 176 -2.55 -8.02 -3.82
CA VAL A 176 -1.81 -7.89 -2.56
C VAL A 176 -1.20 -9.23 -2.15
N ALA A 177 -1.94 -10.33 -2.25
CA ALA A 177 -1.44 -11.67 -1.92
C ALA A 177 -0.32 -12.11 -2.87
N VAL A 178 -0.45 -11.85 -4.17
CA VAL A 178 0.62 -12.14 -5.15
C VAL A 178 1.87 -11.35 -4.81
N VAL A 179 1.74 -10.05 -4.57
CA VAL A 179 2.89 -9.21 -4.21
C VAL A 179 3.47 -9.60 -2.85
N PHE A 180 2.65 -10.02 -1.89
CA PHE A 180 3.13 -10.55 -0.61
C PHE A 180 4.09 -11.71 -0.81
N VAL A 181 3.74 -12.69 -1.64
CA VAL A 181 4.59 -13.85 -1.94
C VAL A 181 5.86 -13.41 -2.68
N LEU A 182 5.73 -12.59 -3.72
CA LEU A 182 6.89 -12.09 -4.46
C LEU A 182 7.83 -11.27 -3.56
N PHE A 183 7.26 -10.42 -2.71
CA PHE A 183 8.02 -9.61 -1.77
C PHE A 183 8.77 -10.47 -0.74
N ALA A 184 8.11 -11.52 -0.22
CA ALA A 184 8.74 -12.45 0.72
C ALA A 184 9.96 -13.17 0.13
N TRP A 185 9.98 -13.40 -1.19
CA TRP A 185 11.11 -14.05 -1.88
C TRP A 185 12.19 -13.07 -2.32
N LEU A 186 11.80 -11.91 -2.85
CA LEU A 186 12.69 -10.96 -3.51
C LEU A 186 13.30 -9.93 -2.55
N ALA A 187 12.53 -9.48 -1.56
CA ALA A 187 12.96 -8.39 -0.69
C ALA A 187 13.93 -8.87 0.38
N ARG A 188 14.96 -8.07 0.60
CA ARG A 188 15.97 -8.26 1.66
C ARG A 188 16.24 -6.92 2.32
N ASP A 189 16.52 -6.95 3.62
CA ASP A 189 17.02 -5.77 4.30
C ASP A 189 18.47 -5.51 3.88
N SER A 190 18.81 -4.25 3.66
CA SER A 190 20.18 -3.84 3.36
C SER A 190 21.07 -4.16 4.57
N PRO A 191 22.30 -4.68 4.34
CA PRO A 191 23.26 -4.83 5.43
C PRO A 191 23.45 -3.47 6.11
N LYS A 192 23.39 -3.44 7.46
CA LYS A 192 23.64 -2.21 8.20
C LYS A 192 25.02 -1.71 7.80
N ARG A 193 25.09 -0.57 7.13
CA ARG A 193 26.34 0.17 7.01
C ARG A 193 26.67 0.62 8.43
N THR A 194 27.61 -0.03 9.08
CA THR A 194 28.32 0.58 10.20
C THR A 194 28.89 1.88 9.67
N ALA A 195 28.35 3.01 10.14
CA ALA A 195 28.96 4.30 9.90
C ALA A 195 30.40 4.24 10.44
N PRO A 196 31.38 4.77 9.73
CA PRO A 196 32.73 4.88 10.24
C PRO A 196 32.78 5.75 11.47
#